data_7fe42a161a3cecdb299959c7008194c7
#
_entry.id   7fe42a161a3cecdb299959c7008194c7
#
_cell.length_a   1.000
_cell.length_b   1.000
_cell.length_c   1.000
_cell.angle_alpha   90.00
_cell.angle_beta   90.00
_cell.angle_gamma   90.00
#
_symmetry.space_group_name_H-M   'P 1'
#
loop_
_entity.id
_entity.type
_entity.pdbx_description
1 polymer ?
#
loop_
_entity_poly.entity_id
_entity_poly.type
_entity_poly.pdbx_seq_one_letter_code
_entity_poly.pdbx_strand_id
1 'polypeptide(L)'
;AADVFKNNKIFYETEIKTFLLDSNYLDIDIDNSIVIGIAESENKIYAVDISNCENDINIGYKSLVEYDVRHLLAISEPEDIVLMGRANQLLHWIRSNKYSGYSGELNKFDTNEESLVCPTTSTMIYPSIAPCVLAMVTRGDEILLARNNLFPEGLYSVLAGFVEVSESAEETVKREVLEEVNIKVKNLKYYGSQPWPFPSQLMLGFSCEYDSGEIKVDETEIVEANWYKYNDLPYVPPTTSLSGLLILSLIHISEPTRRYE
;
A
#
# COMPACT_ATOMS: atom_id res chain seq x y z
N ALA A 1 -5.88 -18.10 15.10
CA ALA A 1 -5.01 -18.07 13.92
C ALA A 1 -4.05 -16.90 13.99
N ALA A 2 -2.94 -16.96 13.28
CA ALA A 2 -1.93 -15.91 13.30
C ALA A 2 -1.26 -15.72 11.94
N ASP A 3 -1.02 -14.46 11.57
CA ASP A 3 -0.11 -14.06 10.50
C ASP A 3 1.29 -13.95 11.10
N VAL A 4 2.23 -14.72 10.61
CA VAL A 4 3.61 -14.75 11.12
C VAL A 4 4.55 -14.05 10.15
N PHE A 5 5.29 -13.07 10.66
CA PHE A 5 6.20 -12.23 9.89
C PHE A 5 7.65 -12.40 10.34
N LYS A 6 8.57 -12.39 9.39
CA LYS A 6 10.02 -12.32 9.62
C LYS A 6 10.66 -11.39 8.58
N ASN A 7 11.33 -10.32 9.02
CA ASN A 7 12.03 -9.38 8.14
C ASN A 7 11.18 -8.87 6.97
N ASN A 8 9.95 -8.42 7.21
CA ASN A 8 8.97 -7.95 6.23
C ASN A 8 8.46 -9.01 5.22
N LYS A 9 8.72 -10.28 5.49
CA LYS A 9 8.11 -11.39 4.76
C LYS A 9 7.07 -12.07 5.63
N ILE A 10 6.06 -12.66 5.01
CA ILE A 10 5.03 -13.45 5.68
C ILE A 10 5.19 -14.92 5.33
N PHE A 11 4.88 -15.78 6.28
CA PHE A 11 4.85 -17.22 6.05
C PHE A 11 3.52 -17.65 5.45
N TYR A 12 3.60 -18.44 4.39
CA TYR A 12 2.45 -18.96 3.66
C TYR A 12 2.53 -20.49 3.59
N GLU A 13 1.44 -21.16 3.97
CA GLU A 13 1.31 -22.60 3.86
C GLU A 13 0.79 -22.98 2.49
N THR A 14 1.60 -23.69 1.70
CA THR A 14 1.34 -23.95 0.28
C THR A 14 0.34 -25.08 0.01
N GLU A 15 0.19 -26.03 0.95
CA GLU A 15 -0.74 -27.16 0.80
C GLU A 15 -2.20 -26.73 1.01
N ILE A 16 -2.45 -25.94 2.06
CA ILE A 16 -3.79 -25.43 2.39
C ILE A 16 -4.02 -24.01 1.88
N LYS A 17 -3.03 -23.42 1.23
CA LYS A 17 -3.08 -22.10 0.57
C LYS A 17 -3.53 -20.97 1.51
N THR A 18 -2.90 -20.84 2.66
CA THR A 18 -3.21 -19.78 3.64
C THR A 18 -1.96 -19.22 4.30
N PHE A 19 -2.02 -17.96 4.74
CA PHE A 19 -1.06 -17.37 5.68
C PHE A 19 -1.65 -17.19 7.07
N LEU A 20 -2.93 -17.51 7.29
CA LEU A 20 -3.52 -17.61 8.61
C LEU A 20 -3.17 -18.96 9.24
N LEU A 21 -2.05 -19.01 9.94
CA LEU A 21 -1.55 -20.21 10.58
C LEU A 21 -2.29 -20.48 11.90
N ASP A 22 -2.58 -21.74 12.18
CA ASP A 22 -3.18 -22.13 13.47
C ASP A 22 -2.14 -21.95 14.59
N SER A 23 -2.46 -21.12 15.59
CA SER A 23 -1.61 -20.81 16.72
C SER A 23 -1.24 -22.04 17.56
N ASN A 24 -2.01 -23.12 17.49
CA ASN A 24 -1.70 -24.38 18.22
C ASN A 24 -0.47 -25.10 17.63
N TYR A 25 -0.10 -24.82 16.40
CA TYR A 25 1.10 -25.36 15.76
C TYR A 25 2.30 -24.41 15.80
N LEU A 26 2.13 -23.26 16.45
CA LEU A 26 3.17 -22.23 16.57
C LEU A 26 3.73 -22.28 18.00
N ASP A 27 4.97 -22.70 18.15
CA ASP A 27 5.72 -22.56 19.42
C ASP A 27 6.26 -21.12 19.53
N ILE A 28 5.33 -20.17 19.64
CA ILE A 28 5.62 -18.73 19.67
C ILE A 28 4.99 -18.13 20.91
N ASP A 29 5.75 -17.26 21.58
CA ASP A 29 5.24 -16.40 22.64
C ASP A 29 4.23 -15.39 22.08
N ILE A 30 2.94 -15.69 22.27
CA ILE A 30 1.82 -14.85 21.81
C ILE A 30 1.73 -13.54 22.63
N ASP A 31 2.40 -13.44 23.78
CA ASP A 31 2.39 -12.24 24.61
C ASP A 31 3.02 -11.02 23.91
N ASN A 32 3.85 -11.26 22.89
CA ASN A 32 4.40 -10.22 22.01
C ASN A 32 3.65 -10.05 20.67
N SER A 33 2.45 -10.59 20.55
CA SER A 33 1.62 -10.50 19.36
C SER A 33 0.58 -9.39 19.46
N ILE A 34 0.06 -8.96 18.31
CA ILE A 34 -1.01 -7.97 18.21
C ILE A 34 -2.27 -8.63 17.64
N VAL A 35 -3.43 -8.31 18.20
CA VAL A 35 -4.71 -8.69 17.62
C VAL A 35 -5.00 -7.78 16.41
N ILE A 36 -5.16 -8.38 15.23
CA ILE A 36 -5.43 -7.66 13.98
C ILE A 36 -6.87 -7.81 13.49
N GLY A 37 -7.60 -8.78 14.04
CA GLY A 37 -8.99 -9.05 13.66
C GLY A 37 -9.64 -10.08 14.57
N ILE A 38 -10.94 -10.28 14.35
CA ILE A 38 -11.75 -11.31 15.00
C ILE A 38 -12.46 -12.10 13.91
N ALA A 39 -12.27 -13.42 13.89
CA ALA A 39 -12.97 -14.30 12.96
C ALA A 39 -14.46 -14.45 13.35
N GLU A 40 -15.28 -14.94 12.43
CA GLU A 40 -16.74 -15.17 12.66
C GLU A 40 -17.02 -16.09 13.88
N SER A 41 -16.07 -16.96 14.23
CA SER A 41 -16.11 -17.81 15.43
C SER A 41 -15.75 -17.10 16.74
N GLU A 42 -15.63 -15.77 16.74
CA GLU A 42 -15.11 -14.96 17.87
C GLU A 42 -13.64 -15.23 18.24
N ASN A 43 -12.92 -16.03 17.46
CA ASN A 43 -11.50 -16.29 17.66
C ASN A 43 -10.66 -15.10 17.23
N LYS A 44 -9.72 -14.68 18.05
CA LYS A 44 -8.80 -13.60 17.71
C LYS A 44 -7.82 -14.02 16.61
N ILE A 45 -7.55 -13.11 15.69
CA ILE A 45 -6.50 -13.23 14.69
C ILE A 45 -5.32 -12.35 15.14
N TYR A 46 -4.13 -12.91 15.16
CA TYR A 46 -2.94 -12.26 15.67
C TYR A 46 -1.95 -11.95 14.54
N ALA A 47 -1.21 -10.86 14.65
CA ALA A 47 0.03 -10.63 13.91
C ALA A 47 1.22 -10.89 14.84
N VAL A 48 2.17 -11.68 14.39
CA VAL A 48 3.36 -12.06 15.16
C VAL A 48 4.61 -11.73 14.36
N ASP A 49 5.52 -10.95 14.95
CA ASP A 49 6.83 -10.66 14.38
C ASP A 49 7.91 -11.48 15.04
N ILE A 50 8.51 -12.40 14.30
CA ILE A 50 9.57 -13.29 14.76
C ILE A 50 10.98 -12.85 14.33
N SER A 51 11.12 -11.63 13.79
CA SER A 51 12.40 -11.14 13.27
C SER A 51 13.54 -11.11 14.30
N ASN A 52 13.20 -10.97 15.58
CA ASN A 52 14.15 -10.91 16.69
C ASN A 52 14.25 -12.24 17.47
N CYS A 53 13.63 -13.32 17.01
CA CYS A 53 13.75 -14.61 17.67
C CYS A 53 15.08 -15.27 17.28
N GLU A 54 15.93 -15.57 18.28
CA GLU A 54 17.27 -16.16 18.07
C GLU A 54 17.21 -17.64 17.71
N ASN A 55 16.13 -18.33 18.05
CA ASN A 55 15.96 -19.76 17.77
C ASN A 55 15.11 -19.95 16.52
N ASP A 56 15.43 -21.01 15.75
CA ASP A 56 14.52 -21.50 14.72
C ASP A 56 13.19 -21.89 15.37
N ILE A 57 12.18 -21.07 15.15
CA ILE A 57 10.85 -21.36 15.66
C ILE A 57 10.36 -22.62 14.98
N ASN A 58 10.07 -23.64 15.77
CA ASN A 58 9.46 -24.84 15.26
C ASN A 58 8.01 -24.54 14.88
N ILE A 59 7.82 -24.12 13.65
CA ILE A 59 6.52 -23.94 13.05
C ILE A 59 6.10 -25.32 12.55
N GLY A 60 5.12 -25.94 13.20
CA GLY A 60 4.70 -27.34 12.97
C GLY A 60 4.11 -27.63 11.56
N TYR A 61 4.32 -26.73 10.60
CA TYR A 61 3.93 -26.88 9.21
C TYR A 61 5.11 -27.35 8.35
N LYS A 62 4.84 -28.26 7.40
CA LYS A 62 5.88 -28.87 6.55
C LYS A 62 6.15 -28.11 5.26
N SER A 63 5.23 -27.28 4.81
CA SER A 63 5.22 -26.65 3.48
C SER A 63 5.17 -25.13 3.56
N LEU A 64 5.81 -24.52 4.58
CA LEU A 64 5.88 -23.07 4.72
C LEU A 64 6.90 -22.47 3.77
N VAL A 65 6.49 -21.40 3.09
CA VAL A 65 7.35 -20.58 2.23
C VAL A 65 7.25 -19.12 2.69
N GLU A 66 8.37 -18.42 2.72
CA GLU A 66 8.42 -16.99 2.97
C GLU A 66 8.14 -16.22 1.69
N TYR A 67 7.11 -15.39 1.69
CA TYR A 67 6.79 -14.47 0.59
C TYR A 67 7.00 -13.01 0.99
N ASP A 68 7.45 -12.20 0.03
CA ASP A 68 7.29 -10.75 0.14
C ASP A 68 5.79 -10.41 0.15
N VAL A 69 5.39 -9.54 1.09
CA VAL A 69 3.97 -9.16 1.25
C VAL A 69 3.37 -8.59 -0.05
N ARG A 70 4.18 -7.90 -0.89
CA ARG A 70 3.71 -7.38 -2.19
C ARG A 70 3.39 -8.47 -3.19
N HIS A 71 4.14 -9.58 -3.16
CA HIS A 71 3.88 -10.70 -4.07
C HIS A 71 2.51 -11.32 -3.82
N LEU A 72 2.07 -11.34 -2.57
CA LEU A 72 0.78 -11.92 -2.19
C LEU A 72 -0.43 -11.12 -2.70
N LEU A 73 -0.28 -9.83 -3.04
CA LEU A 73 -1.35 -9.06 -3.69
C LEU A 73 -1.84 -9.69 -5.01
N ALA A 74 -0.98 -10.45 -5.68
CA ALA A 74 -1.30 -11.05 -6.97
C ALA A 74 -1.96 -12.44 -6.86
N ILE A 75 -1.86 -13.10 -5.70
CA ILE A 75 -2.24 -14.52 -5.54
C ILE A 75 -3.24 -14.78 -4.40
N SER A 76 -3.59 -13.75 -3.61
CA SER A 76 -4.43 -13.91 -2.42
C SER A 76 -5.83 -13.36 -2.64
N GLU A 77 -6.79 -13.88 -1.87
CA GLU A 77 -8.16 -13.38 -1.86
C GLU A 77 -8.23 -11.98 -1.19
N PRO A 78 -9.21 -11.14 -1.55
CA PRO A 78 -9.32 -9.77 -1.04
C PRO A 78 -9.36 -9.66 0.49
N GLU A 79 -10.06 -10.57 1.17
CA GLU A 79 -10.18 -10.59 2.63
C GLU A 79 -8.84 -10.84 3.31
N ASP A 80 -8.06 -11.74 2.76
CA ASP A 80 -6.73 -12.08 3.24
C ASP A 80 -5.76 -10.91 3.06
N ILE A 81 -5.84 -10.19 1.93
CA ILE A 81 -5.04 -8.99 1.65
C ILE A 81 -5.31 -7.91 2.71
N VAL A 82 -6.55 -7.74 3.15
CA VAL A 82 -6.91 -6.75 4.16
C VAL A 82 -6.28 -7.09 5.52
N LEU A 83 -6.38 -8.35 5.96
CA LEU A 83 -5.80 -8.80 7.23
C LEU A 83 -4.28 -8.70 7.23
N MET A 84 -3.64 -9.25 6.21
CA MET A 84 -2.20 -9.20 6.01
C MET A 84 -1.69 -7.75 5.93
N GLY A 85 -2.40 -6.89 5.21
CA GLY A 85 -2.07 -5.48 5.10
C GLY A 85 -2.13 -4.78 6.46
N ARG A 86 -3.20 -5.00 7.24
CA ARG A 86 -3.32 -4.48 8.61
C ARG A 86 -2.18 -4.98 9.50
N ALA A 87 -1.87 -6.27 9.44
CA ALA A 87 -0.77 -6.87 10.19
C ALA A 87 0.56 -6.20 9.85
N ASN A 88 0.89 -6.08 8.56
CA ASN A 88 2.13 -5.46 8.10
C ASN A 88 2.26 -4.00 8.56
N GLN A 89 1.19 -3.21 8.46
CA GLN A 89 1.16 -1.82 8.90
C GLN A 89 1.37 -1.68 10.41
N LEU A 90 0.66 -2.46 11.22
CA LEU A 90 0.78 -2.41 12.69
C LEU A 90 2.16 -2.86 13.17
N LEU A 91 2.69 -3.96 12.63
CA LEU A 91 4.02 -4.43 12.98
C LEU A 91 5.11 -3.45 12.54
N HIS A 92 4.99 -2.85 11.36
CA HIS A 92 5.91 -1.80 10.91
C HIS A 92 5.86 -0.59 11.84
N TRP A 93 4.65 -0.12 12.19
CA TRP A 93 4.47 1.01 13.09
C TRP A 93 5.07 0.76 14.47
N ILE A 94 4.87 -0.42 15.08
CA ILE A 94 5.47 -0.76 16.38
C ILE A 94 6.99 -0.78 16.30
N ARG A 95 7.56 -1.40 15.28
CA ARG A 95 9.02 -1.42 15.09
C ARG A 95 9.62 -0.03 14.93
N SER A 96 8.95 0.82 14.15
CA SER A 96 9.42 2.19 13.87
C SER A 96 9.29 3.12 15.07
N ASN A 97 8.38 2.82 16.00
CA ASN A 97 8.10 3.62 17.19
C ASN A 97 8.42 2.88 18.50
N LYS A 98 9.37 1.95 18.45
CA LYS A 98 9.78 1.15 19.62
C LYS A 98 10.19 2.01 20.80
N TYR A 99 10.85 3.13 20.53
CA TYR A 99 11.32 4.08 21.54
C TYR A 99 10.64 5.41 21.38
N SER A 100 10.37 6.08 22.52
CA SER A 100 9.81 7.44 22.53
C SER A 100 10.80 8.43 21.93
N GLY A 101 10.36 9.21 20.94
CA GLY A 101 11.14 10.31 20.40
C GLY A 101 11.39 11.46 21.37
N TYR A 102 10.67 11.52 22.51
CA TYR A 102 10.83 12.54 23.53
C TYR A 102 11.81 12.13 24.64
N SER A 103 11.70 10.89 25.13
CA SER A 103 12.49 10.45 26.29
C SER A 103 13.54 9.39 25.97
N GLY A 104 13.45 8.75 24.80
CA GLY A 104 14.29 7.61 24.42
C GLY A 104 13.90 6.30 25.13
N GLU A 105 12.85 6.30 25.96
CA GLU A 105 12.39 5.09 26.65
C GLU A 105 11.58 4.17 25.74
N LEU A 106 11.53 2.90 26.12
CA LEU A 106 10.75 1.89 25.45
C LEU A 106 9.25 2.19 25.61
N ASN A 107 8.56 2.38 24.50
CA ASN A 107 7.10 2.51 24.48
C ASN A 107 6.42 1.18 24.82
N LYS A 108 5.24 1.26 25.45
CA LYS A 108 4.39 0.11 25.77
C LYS A 108 3.14 0.15 24.92
N PHE A 109 2.72 -1.02 24.42
CA PHE A 109 1.47 -1.13 23.68
C PHE A 109 0.28 -1.10 24.65
N ASP A 110 -0.67 -0.20 24.40
CA ASP A 110 -1.96 -0.14 25.08
C ASP A 110 -3.03 -0.79 24.20
N THR A 111 -3.57 -1.90 24.68
CA THR A 111 -4.59 -2.69 23.96
C THR A 111 -5.97 -2.02 23.93
N ASN A 112 -6.25 -1.07 24.83
CA ASN A 112 -7.55 -0.40 24.89
C ASN A 112 -7.65 0.70 23.82
N GLU A 113 -6.55 1.44 23.61
CA GLU A 113 -6.50 2.58 22.69
C GLU A 113 -5.81 2.20 21.36
N GLU A 114 -5.28 0.97 21.23
CA GLU A 114 -4.43 0.56 20.10
C GLU A 114 -3.31 1.58 19.83
N SER A 115 -2.64 2.02 20.89
CA SER A 115 -1.58 3.04 20.84
C SER A 115 -0.30 2.56 21.50
N LEU A 116 0.83 3.22 21.18
CA LEU A 116 2.07 3.09 21.92
C LEU A 116 2.16 4.23 22.93
N VAL A 117 2.43 3.91 24.20
CA VAL A 117 2.48 4.88 25.29
C VAL A 117 3.88 4.92 25.88
N CYS A 118 4.45 6.11 25.97
CA CYS A 118 5.68 6.36 26.72
C CYS A 118 5.41 6.32 28.22
N PRO A 119 6.07 5.45 29.02
CA PRO A 119 5.77 5.30 30.43
C PRO A 119 6.01 6.57 31.26
N THR A 120 7.02 7.35 30.93
CA THR A 120 7.38 8.56 31.70
C THR A 120 6.58 9.78 31.28
N THR A 121 6.39 10.00 29.99
CA THR A 121 5.72 11.21 29.49
C THR A 121 4.22 11.04 29.29
N SER A 122 3.72 9.82 29.32
CA SER A 122 2.34 9.45 28.95
C SER A 122 1.95 9.88 27.54
N THR A 123 2.94 10.15 26.67
CA THR A 123 2.69 10.50 25.27
C THR A 123 2.18 9.27 24.54
N MET A 124 1.05 9.41 23.86
CA MET A 124 0.45 8.38 23.03
C MET A 124 0.85 8.57 21.57
N ILE A 125 1.21 7.46 20.92
CA ILE A 125 1.56 7.43 19.51
C ILE A 125 0.59 6.46 18.85
N TYR A 126 -0.22 6.96 17.93
CA TYR A 126 -1.17 6.15 17.15
C TYR A 126 -0.56 5.66 15.84
N PRO A 127 -1.10 4.58 15.24
CA PRO A 127 -0.69 4.15 13.92
C PRO A 127 -0.79 5.30 12.91
N SER A 128 0.30 5.56 12.18
CA SER A 128 0.35 6.62 11.18
C SER A 128 0.16 6.06 9.77
N ILE A 129 -0.58 6.79 8.96
CA ILE A 129 -0.82 6.47 7.55
C ILE A 129 -0.35 7.66 6.73
N ALA A 130 0.52 7.43 5.75
CA ALA A 130 0.99 8.45 4.84
C ALA A 130 0.03 8.58 3.64
N PRO A 131 -0.66 9.72 3.45
CA PRO A 131 -1.47 9.94 2.26
C PRO A 131 -0.57 10.14 1.04
N CYS A 132 -0.95 9.49 -0.08
CA CYS A 132 -0.24 9.56 -1.35
C CYS A 132 -1.27 9.69 -2.48
N VAL A 133 -1.12 10.66 -3.37
CA VAL A 133 -2.02 10.84 -4.51
C VAL A 133 -1.61 9.99 -5.69
N LEU A 134 -2.60 9.59 -6.49
CA LEU A 134 -2.44 9.04 -7.83
C LEU A 134 -3.11 10.00 -8.81
N ALA A 135 -2.38 10.49 -9.81
CA ALA A 135 -2.85 11.46 -10.77
C ALA A 135 -2.97 10.86 -12.18
N MET A 136 -4.20 10.52 -12.58
CA MET A 136 -4.50 10.16 -13.96
C MET A 136 -4.74 11.44 -14.75
N VAL A 137 -3.77 11.83 -15.60
CA VAL A 137 -3.86 13.03 -16.46
C VAL A 137 -4.30 12.62 -17.85
N THR A 138 -5.37 13.26 -18.35
CA THR A 138 -5.94 12.95 -19.68
C THR A 138 -5.85 14.15 -20.62
N ARG A 139 -5.71 13.88 -21.92
CA ARG A 139 -5.71 14.87 -23.00
C ARG A 139 -6.48 14.29 -24.20
N GLY A 140 -7.78 14.57 -24.28
CA GLY A 140 -8.64 13.93 -25.29
C GLY A 140 -8.74 12.43 -25.10
N ASP A 141 -8.25 11.65 -26.06
CA ASP A 141 -8.20 10.19 -26.04
C ASP A 141 -6.85 9.62 -25.54
N GLU A 142 -6.00 10.48 -24.98
CA GLU A 142 -4.69 10.11 -24.48
C GLU A 142 -4.62 10.21 -22.96
N ILE A 143 -3.79 9.36 -22.36
CA ILE A 143 -3.40 9.36 -20.95
C ILE A 143 -1.90 9.57 -20.81
N LEU A 144 -1.50 10.38 -19.85
CA LEU A 144 -0.10 10.51 -19.46
C LEU A 144 0.29 9.36 -18.55
N LEU A 145 1.26 8.57 -18.97
CA LEU A 145 1.85 7.52 -18.15
C LEU A 145 3.36 7.73 -18.04
N ALA A 146 3.89 7.39 -16.88
CA ALA A 146 5.29 7.55 -16.56
C ALA A 146 5.89 6.26 -15.99
N ARG A 147 7.20 6.10 -16.16
CA ARG A 147 7.98 5.03 -15.56
C ARG A 147 8.91 5.61 -14.50
N ASN A 148 8.64 5.25 -13.25
CA ASN A 148 9.54 5.55 -12.13
C ASN A 148 10.80 4.67 -12.23
N ASN A 149 11.94 5.17 -11.75
CA ASN A 149 13.23 4.47 -11.76
C ASN A 149 13.23 3.15 -10.94
N LEU A 150 12.28 2.99 -10.00
CA LEU A 150 12.09 1.78 -9.19
C LEU A 150 11.20 0.73 -9.86
N PHE A 151 10.55 1.07 -10.98
CA PHE A 151 9.68 0.13 -11.68
C PHE A 151 10.48 -0.82 -12.58
N PRO A 152 9.99 -2.06 -12.77
CA PRO A 152 10.51 -2.93 -13.81
C PRO A 152 10.51 -2.25 -15.17
N GLU A 153 11.46 -2.61 -16.03
CA GLU A 153 11.50 -2.12 -17.40
C GLU A 153 10.17 -2.41 -18.13
N GLY A 154 9.64 -1.38 -18.81
CA GLY A 154 8.40 -1.48 -19.55
C GLY A 154 7.12 -1.28 -18.74
N LEU A 155 7.17 -1.21 -17.41
CA LEU A 155 5.99 -0.92 -16.59
C LEU A 155 5.79 0.60 -16.45
N TYR A 156 4.64 1.08 -16.91
CA TYR A 156 4.22 2.48 -16.81
C TYR A 156 2.97 2.62 -15.94
N SER A 157 2.88 3.69 -15.19
CA SER A 157 1.75 3.96 -14.31
C SER A 157 1.33 5.44 -14.39
N VAL A 158 0.22 5.78 -13.74
CA VAL A 158 -0.11 7.16 -13.42
C VAL A 158 0.91 7.73 -12.44
N LEU A 159 1.05 9.07 -12.41
CA LEU A 159 1.95 9.77 -11.49
C LEU A 159 1.49 9.59 -10.04
N ALA A 160 2.42 9.62 -9.09
CA ALA A 160 2.12 9.39 -7.69
C ALA A 160 3.08 10.15 -6.78
N GLY A 161 2.55 10.86 -5.78
CA GLY A 161 3.36 11.58 -4.83
C GLY A 161 2.73 11.70 -3.45
N PHE A 162 3.56 11.96 -2.46
CA PHE A 162 3.11 12.12 -1.09
C PHE A 162 2.53 13.51 -0.83
N VAL A 163 1.48 13.54 -0.01
CA VAL A 163 0.94 14.80 0.50
C VAL A 163 1.94 15.39 1.49
N GLU A 164 2.36 16.62 1.25
CA GLU A 164 3.27 17.35 2.14
C GLU A 164 2.53 18.06 3.29
N VAL A 165 3.31 18.50 4.27
CA VAL A 165 2.77 19.23 5.43
C VAL A 165 2.05 20.50 4.97
N SER A 166 0.80 20.67 5.40
CA SER A 166 -0.09 21.80 5.05
C SER A 166 -0.61 21.80 3.61
N GLU A 167 -0.42 20.72 2.84
CA GLU A 167 -1.03 20.55 1.52
C GLU A 167 -2.40 19.86 1.61
N SER A 168 -3.32 20.24 0.72
CA SER A 168 -4.48 19.41 0.39
C SER A 168 -4.10 18.37 -0.69
N ALA A 169 -4.90 17.29 -0.81
CA ALA A 169 -4.65 16.29 -1.83
C ALA A 169 -4.71 16.86 -3.26
N GLU A 170 -5.58 17.86 -3.50
CA GLU A 170 -5.71 18.53 -4.79
C GLU A 170 -4.50 19.43 -5.12
N GLU A 171 -3.89 20.04 -4.11
CA GLU A 171 -2.63 20.80 -4.27
C GLU A 171 -1.49 19.87 -4.56
N THR A 172 -1.40 18.75 -3.85
CA THR A 172 -0.41 17.69 -4.09
C THR A 172 -0.47 17.17 -5.53
N VAL A 173 -1.67 16.85 -6.06
CA VAL A 173 -1.82 16.42 -7.48
C VAL A 173 -1.23 17.44 -8.43
N LYS A 174 -1.47 18.73 -8.23
CA LYS A 174 -0.95 19.79 -9.12
C LYS A 174 0.56 19.94 -9.00
N ARG A 175 1.10 19.86 -7.77
CA ARG A 175 2.53 19.98 -7.51
C ARG A 175 3.28 18.79 -8.12
N GLU A 176 2.87 17.56 -7.81
CA GLU A 176 3.55 16.34 -8.28
C GLU A 176 3.55 16.24 -9.81
N VAL A 177 2.41 16.50 -10.46
CA VAL A 177 2.36 16.50 -11.93
C VAL A 177 3.26 17.58 -12.54
N LEU A 178 3.37 18.75 -11.88
CA LEU A 178 4.25 19.81 -12.35
C LEU A 178 5.73 19.47 -12.12
N GLU A 179 6.08 18.92 -10.96
CA GLU A 179 7.45 18.58 -10.58
C GLU A 179 7.98 17.40 -11.39
N GLU A 180 7.22 16.30 -11.47
CA GLU A 180 7.67 15.07 -12.12
C GLU A 180 7.74 15.18 -13.66
N VAL A 181 6.81 15.91 -14.29
CA VAL A 181 6.68 15.92 -15.76
C VAL A 181 6.46 17.31 -16.38
N ASN A 182 6.49 18.41 -15.62
CA ASN A 182 6.33 19.80 -16.06
C ASN A 182 4.98 20.08 -16.76
N ILE A 183 3.92 19.40 -16.39
CA ILE A 183 2.56 19.56 -16.91
C ILE A 183 1.69 20.25 -15.87
N LYS A 184 0.87 21.21 -16.31
CA LYS A 184 -0.20 21.79 -15.50
C LYS A 184 -1.52 21.09 -15.78
N VAL A 185 -2.32 20.90 -14.72
CA VAL A 185 -3.59 20.17 -14.78
C VAL A 185 -4.75 21.00 -14.24
N LYS A 186 -5.94 20.67 -14.70
CA LYS A 186 -7.22 21.27 -14.31
C LYS A 186 -8.30 20.21 -14.13
N ASN A 187 -9.49 20.62 -13.70
CA ASN A 187 -10.68 19.78 -13.59
C ASN A 187 -10.44 18.49 -12.79
N LEU A 188 -9.76 18.61 -11.63
CA LEU A 188 -9.48 17.50 -10.75
C LEU A 188 -10.78 16.91 -10.20
N LYS A 189 -10.88 15.57 -10.24
CA LYS A 189 -12.01 14.82 -9.69
C LYS A 189 -11.46 13.65 -8.87
N TYR A 190 -11.89 13.54 -7.61
CA TYR A 190 -11.60 12.37 -6.79
C TYR A 190 -12.27 11.13 -7.38
N TYR A 191 -11.52 10.04 -7.48
CA TYR A 191 -11.97 8.76 -8.03
C TYR A 191 -12.26 7.74 -6.94
N GLY A 192 -11.35 7.60 -5.98
CA GLY A 192 -11.44 6.62 -4.90
C GLY A 192 -10.17 6.53 -4.10
N SER A 193 -10.15 5.65 -3.09
CA SER A 193 -8.96 5.40 -2.28
C SER A 193 -8.71 3.92 -2.10
N GLN A 194 -7.45 3.56 -1.82
CA GLN A 194 -7.03 2.20 -1.54
C GLN A 194 -5.95 2.20 -0.46
N PRO A 195 -6.11 1.39 0.61
CA PRO A 195 -4.99 1.10 1.52
C PRO A 195 -3.83 0.47 0.77
N TRP A 196 -2.62 0.97 1.03
CA TRP A 196 -1.39 0.45 0.45
C TRP A 196 -0.38 0.17 1.56
N PRO A 197 -0.37 -1.07 2.08
CA PRO A 197 0.35 -1.41 3.31
C PRO A 197 1.85 -1.67 3.08
N PHE A 198 2.52 -0.80 2.28
CA PHE A 198 3.94 -0.94 1.90
C PHE A 198 4.73 0.36 2.05
N PRO A 199 5.11 0.76 3.28
CA PRO A 199 4.75 0.11 4.56
C PRO A 199 3.42 0.56 5.13
N SER A 200 2.94 1.80 4.90
CA SER A 200 1.73 2.36 5.50
C SER A 200 1.23 3.58 4.74
N GLN A 201 0.59 3.37 3.59
CA GLN A 201 0.08 4.43 2.74
C GLN A 201 -1.43 4.32 2.54
N LEU A 202 -2.07 5.47 2.29
CA LEU A 202 -3.41 5.57 1.73
C LEU A 202 -3.31 6.22 0.37
N MET A 203 -3.55 5.45 -0.68
CA MET A 203 -3.59 5.97 -2.04
C MET A 203 -4.91 6.70 -2.29
N LEU A 204 -4.83 7.92 -2.79
CA LEU A 204 -5.96 8.79 -3.13
C LEU A 204 -5.94 9.03 -4.65
N GLY A 205 -6.84 8.39 -5.37
CA GLY A 205 -6.92 8.45 -6.82
C GLY A 205 -7.67 9.68 -7.32
N PHE A 206 -7.07 10.41 -8.26
CA PHE A 206 -7.67 11.55 -8.95
C PHE A 206 -7.58 11.37 -10.46
N SER A 207 -8.64 11.77 -11.17
CA SER A 207 -8.58 12.07 -12.59
C SER A 207 -8.47 13.58 -12.77
N CYS A 208 -7.68 14.02 -13.75
CA CYS A 208 -7.53 15.42 -14.10
C CYS A 208 -7.26 15.58 -15.60
N GLU A 209 -7.48 16.78 -16.11
CA GLU A 209 -7.28 17.12 -17.50
C GLU A 209 -5.98 17.92 -17.67
N TYR A 210 -5.28 17.66 -18.76
CA TYR A 210 -4.18 18.50 -19.21
C TYR A 210 -4.66 19.96 -19.39
N ASP A 211 -3.88 20.89 -18.88
CA ASP A 211 -4.12 22.32 -19.10
C ASP A 211 -3.07 22.92 -20.01
N SER A 212 -1.79 22.79 -19.66
CA SER A 212 -0.68 23.36 -20.42
C SER A 212 0.66 22.71 -20.02
N GLY A 213 1.72 23.02 -20.78
CA GLY A 213 3.08 22.54 -20.55
C GLY A 213 3.52 21.52 -21.60
N GLU A 214 4.82 21.23 -21.60
CA GLU A 214 5.45 20.17 -22.39
C GLU A 214 6.12 19.20 -21.45
N ILE A 215 6.05 17.90 -21.76
CA ILE A 215 6.66 16.86 -20.92
C ILE A 215 8.17 17.13 -20.81
N LYS A 216 8.58 17.30 -19.58
CA LYS A 216 9.98 17.36 -19.20
C LYS A 216 10.10 16.61 -17.87
N VAL A 217 10.65 15.40 -17.91
CA VAL A 217 10.79 14.54 -16.76
C VAL A 217 11.83 15.08 -15.76
N ASP A 218 11.56 14.89 -14.49
CA ASP A 218 12.58 14.95 -13.45
C ASP A 218 13.35 13.62 -13.47
N GLU A 219 14.56 13.65 -14.00
CA GLU A 219 15.40 12.46 -14.18
C GLU A 219 15.79 11.78 -12.85
N THR A 220 15.46 12.37 -11.69
CA THR A 220 15.75 11.78 -10.39
C THR A 220 14.78 10.68 -10.03
N GLU A 221 13.49 10.83 -10.35
CA GLU A 221 12.42 9.90 -10.04
C GLU A 221 11.81 9.29 -11.29
N ILE A 222 11.49 10.10 -12.28
CA ILE A 222 10.83 9.68 -13.52
C ILE A 222 11.87 9.54 -14.65
N VAL A 223 12.02 8.32 -15.13
CA VAL A 223 12.94 8.00 -16.23
C VAL A 223 12.34 8.37 -17.58
N GLU A 224 11.03 8.20 -17.73
CA GLU A 224 10.31 8.39 -18.98
C GLU A 224 8.84 8.70 -18.72
N ALA A 225 8.27 9.62 -19.49
CA ALA A 225 6.83 9.91 -19.48
C ALA A 225 6.36 10.22 -20.90
N ASN A 226 5.21 9.66 -21.29
CA ASN A 226 4.65 9.82 -22.61
C ASN A 226 3.12 9.86 -22.58
N TRP A 227 2.54 10.44 -23.64
CA TRP A 227 1.12 10.34 -23.93
C TRP A 227 0.83 9.04 -24.68
N TYR A 228 -0.09 8.24 -24.18
CA TYR A 228 -0.54 6.99 -24.76
C TYR A 228 -2.02 7.06 -25.08
N LYS A 229 -2.42 6.53 -26.21
CA LYS A 229 -3.85 6.38 -26.54
C LYS A 229 -4.47 5.29 -25.66
N TYR A 230 -5.72 5.48 -25.25
CA TYR A 230 -6.41 4.52 -24.37
C TYR A 230 -6.52 3.11 -24.97
N ASN A 231 -6.44 2.95 -26.30
CA ASN A 231 -6.49 1.68 -27.02
C ASN A 231 -5.11 1.14 -27.44
N ASP A 232 -4.03 1.79 -27.03
CA ASP A 232 -2.65 1.38 -27.32
C ASP A 232 -1.76 1.68 -26.10
N LEU A 233 -2.09 1.05 -24.99
CA LEU A 233 -1.40 1.24 -23.71
C LEU A 233 -0.17 0.34 -23.62
N PRO A 234 0.92 0.79 -22.96
CA PRO A 234 2.05 -0.05 -22.59
C PRO A 234 1.65 -1.06 -21.51
N TYR A 235 2.62 -1.80 -20.99
CA TYR A 235 2.39 -2.61 -19.79
C TYR A 235 2.10 -1.70 -18.58
N VAL A 236 0.95 -1.90 -17.94
CA VAL A 236 0.43 -1.09 -16.81
C VAL A 236 0.10 -1.96 -15.62
N PRO A 237 -0.02 -1.38 -14.40
CA PRO A 237 -0.41 -2.12 -13.21
C PRO A 237 -1.74 -2.84 -13.37
N PRO A 238 -1.91 -4.01 -12.70
CA PRO A 238 -3.16 -4.75 -12.74
C PRO A 238 -4.29 -3.99 -12.03
N THR A 239 -5.54 -4.33 -12.35
CA THR A 239 -6.75 -3.71 -11.78
C THR A 239 -6.99 -4.06 -10.30
N THR A 240 -6.16 -4.88 -9.71
CA THR A 240 -6.09 -5.06 -8.25
C THR A 240 -5.49 -3.84 -7.53
N SER A 241 -4.82 -2.95 -8.27
CA SER A 241 -4.31 -1.67 -7.78
C SER A 241 -5.19 -0.51 -8.22
N LEU A 242 -5.26 0.55 -7.39
CA LEU A 242 -6.02 1.76 -7.70
C LEU A 242 -5.48 2.45 -8.97
N SER A 243 -4.17 2.40 -9.24
CA SER A 243 -3.59 2.92 -10.47
C SER A 243 -4.11 2.17 -11.71
N GLY A 244 -4.17 0.83 -11.64
CA GLY A 244 -4.76 0.03 -12.72
C GLY A 244 -6.25 0.29 -12.91
N LEU A 245 -7.02 0.47 -11.83
CA LEU A 245 -8.44 0.84 -11.89
C LEU A 245 -8.65 2.23 -12.53
N LEU A 246 -7.82 3.21 -12.18
CA LEU A 246 -7.85 4.55 -12.80
C LEU A 246 -7.62 4.45 -14.31
N ILE A 247 -6.58 3.72 -14.75
CA ILE A 247 -6.27 3.55 -16.16
C ILE A 247 -7.42 2.85 -16.89
N LEU A 248 -7.99 1.79 -16.31
CA LEU A 248 -9.13 1.07 -16.88
C LEU A 248 -10.37 1.96 -17.01
N SER A 249 -10.60 2.88 -16.05
CA SER A 249 -11.75 3.77 -16.07
C SER A 249 -11.77 4.67 -17.31
N LEU A 250 -10.60 5.06 -17.84
CA LEU A 250 -10.50 5.83 -19.06
C LEU A 250 -11.03 5.06 -20.28
N ILE A 251 -10.75 3.76 -20.37
CA ILE A 251 -11.22 2.89 -21.46
C ILE A 251 -12.76 2.89 -21.48
N HIS A 252 -13.40 2.75 -20.32
CA HIS A 252 -14.87 2.76 -20.21
C HIS A 252 -15.50 4.12 -20.51
N ILE A 253 -14.82 5.22 -20.20
CA ILE A 253 -15.30 6.57 -20.50
C ILE A 253 -15.17 6.87 -22.02
N SER A 254 -14.13 6.36 -22.65
CA SER A 254 -13.80 6.63 -24.05
C SER A 254 -14.54 5.71 -25.04
N GLU A 255 -15.02 4.54 -24.60
CA GLU A 255 -15.94 3.70 -25.38
C GLU A 255 -17.38 4.11 -25.05
N PRO A 256 -18.07 4.88 -25.91
CA PRO A 256 -19.49 5.10 -25.75
C PRO A 256 -20.16 3.74 -25.83
N THR A 257 -20.87 3.35 -24.75
CA THR A 257 -21.70 2.17 -24.68
C THR A 257 -22.36 1.91 -26.04
N ARG A 258 -21.92 0.83 -26.74
CA ARG A 258 -22.75 0.27 -27.82
C ARG A 258 -24.06 -0.11 -27.16
N ARG A 259 -25.09 0.74 -27.33
CA ARG A 259 -26.47 0.35 -27.07
C ARG A 259 -26.73 -0.85 -27.97
N TYR A 260 -26.91 -2.00 -27.38
CA TYR A 260 -27.55 -3.12 -28.07
C TYR A 260 -28.99 -2.66 -28.33
N GLU A 261 -29.24 -2.24 -29.56
CA GLU A 261 -30.58 -2.17 -30.11
C GLU A 261 -31.08 -3.60 -30.39
#